data_9d4a1df201546b86de37b46286af28b6
#
_entry.id   9d4a1df201546b86de37b46286af28b6
#
_cell.length_a   1.000
_cell.length_b   1.000
_cell.length_c   1.000
_cell.angle_alpha   90.00
_cell.angle_beta   90.00
_cell.angle_gamma   90.00
#
_symmetry.space_group_name_H-M   'P 1'
#
loop_
_entity.id
_entity.type
_entity.pdbx_description
1 polymer ?
#
loop_
_entity_poly.entity_id
_entity_poly.type
_entity_poly.pdbx_seq_one_letter_code
_entity_poly.pdbx_strand_id
1 'polypeptide(L)'
;ILQNLHCQKKPWRIFDYGLAISIFRDNSTRTRFSFASAVNGLGLALAELDEVKSQIAHGETVRETANMISFLTEVIGIRDDMYPGEGHTYMLEVANAISEGYQQGILAQRPAVINLQCDLDHPTQVLSDLLKLKDYFGGWENLKGKKIAMSWAYSPSYGKPLSVPQGIINLMTRFGMNVVLAHPEGYDLLPETIQSAFSFAQESGGSFSQTTLMEEAFQNADIVYPKSWAPMSVMQQRTKLLKAGDKQGLKELELHCLAQNEKYIDWECDDEMMKLTKNGNALYEHCLPADISDVSCENGEVAKSVFEKYRLHTYQEAGYKPFVIAAMIFMSKVKEPVAKLRSFV
;
A
#
# COMPACT_ATOMS: atom_id res chain seq x y z
N ILE A 1 1.52 0.20 20.74
CA ILE A 1 0.56 0.04 21.84
C ILE A 1 -0.50 -1.01 21.47
N LEU A 2 -1.31 -0.84 20.42
CA LEU A 2 -2.42 -1.74 20.04
C LEU A 2 -1.97 -3.20 19.92
N GLN A 3 -0.85 -3.45 19.24
CA GLN A 3 -0.27 -4.79 19.10
C GLN A 3 0.08 -5.39 20.49
N ASN A 4 0.72 -4.61 21.36
CA ASN A 4 1.08 -5.07 22.71
C ASN A 4 -0.15 -5.39 23.55
N LEU A 5 -1.21 -4.58 23.46
CA LEU A 5 -2.49 -4.87 24.14
C LEU A 5 -3.07 -6.18 23.62
N HIS A 6 -3.08 -6.40 22.32
CA HIS A 6 -3.54 -7.63 21.70
C HIS A 6 -2.75 -8.85 22.20
N CYS A 7 -1.42 -8.79 22.19
CA CYS A 7 -0.54 -9.86 22.67
C CYS A 7 -0.79 -10.17 24.18
N GLN A 8 -1.13 -9.15 24.97
CA GLN A 8 -1.49 -9.29 26.38
C GLN A 8 -2.97 -9.70 26.60
N LYS A 9 -3.72 -9.92 25.52
CA LYS A 9 -5.18 -10.21 25.56
C LYS A 9 -5.99 -9.11 26.27
N LYS A 10 -5.50 -7.89 26.27
CA LYS A 10 -6.22 -6.72 26.80
C LYS A 10 -7.11 -6.12 25.71
N PRO A 11 -8.34 -5.65 26.07
CA PRO A 11 -9.22 -4.99 25.11
C PRO A 11 -8.66 -3.64 24.68
N TRP A 12 -8.91 -3.27 23.42
CA TRP A 12 -8.57 -1.97 22.85
C TRP A 12 -9.76 -1.36 22.07
N ARG A 13 -10.98 -1.69 22.56
CA ARG A 13 -12.24 -1.17 22.03
C ARG A 13 -12.38 0.33 22.33
N ILE A 14 -12.93 1.05 21.35
CA ILE A 14 -13.32 2.47 21.49
C ILE A 14 -14.79 2.70 21.07
N PHE A 15 -15.41 1.70 20.46
CA PHE A 15 -16.82 1.71 20.09
C PHE A 15 -17.57 0.63 20.87
N ASP A 16 -18.71 0.99 21.45
CA ASP A 16 -19.60 0.03 22.10
C ASP A 16 -20.47 -0.69 21.07
N TYR A 17 -20.83 0.02 19.99
CA TYR A 17 -21.60 -0.46 18.84
C TYR A 17 -21.23 0.37 17.60
N GLY A 18 -21.77 0.01 16.45
CA GLY A 18 -21.62 0.73 15.20
C GLY A 18 -21.17 -0.16 14.05
N LEU A 19 -21.14 0.41 12.88
CA LEU A 19 -20.84 -0.27 11.64
C LEU A 19 -19.55 0.29 11.01
N ALA A 20 -18.75 -0.61 10.50
CA ALA A 20 -17.71 -0.29 9.51
C ALA A 20 -18.11 -0.88 8.16
N ILE A 21 -17.83 -0.17 7.09
CA ILE A 21 -18.07 -0.64 5.72
C ILE A 21 -16.75 -0.77 4.98
N SER A 22 -16.59 -1.84 4.23
CA SER A 22 -15.49 -2.00 3.29
C SER A 22 -15.98 -1.93 1.85
N ILE A 23 -15.24 -1.20 1.00
CA ILE A 23 -15.45 -1.11 -0.43
C ILE A 23 -14.15 -1.56 -1.10
N PHE A 24 -14.22 -2.69 -1.81
CA PHE A 24 -13.09 -3.26 -2.52
C PHE A 24 -13.41 -3.37 -4.00
N ARG A 25 -12.83 -2.47 -4.79
CA ARG A 25 -12.92 -2.47 -6.26
C ARG A 25 -11.86 -3.34 -6.92
N ASP A 26 -10.92 -3.83 -6.13
CA ASP A 26 -9.89 -4.77 -6.55
C ASP A 26 -9.73 -5.92 -5.55
N ASN A 27 -9.21 -7.06 -6.05
CA ASN A 27 -9.01 -8.26 -5.26
C ASN A 27 -7.95 -8.06 -4.18
N SER A 28 -8.27 -8.46 -2.95
CA SER A 28 -7.33 -8.46 -1.84
C SER A 28 -7.73 -9.42 -0.75
N THR A 29 -6.88 -10.37 -0.44
CA THR A 29 -7.07 -11.25 0.73
C THR A 29 -6.61 -10.54 2.00
N ARG A 30 -5.36 -10.13 2.03
CA ARG A 30 -4.73 -9.60 3.25
C ARG A 30 -5.38 -8.32 3.75
N THR A 31 -5.61 -7.33 2.88
CA THR A 31 -6.21 -6.06 3.31
C THR A 31 -7.65 -6.23 3.79
N ARG A 32 -8.46 -7.12 3.17
CA ARG A 32 -9.80 -7.45 3.63
C ARG A 32 -9.79 -7.97 5.06
N PHE A 33 -8.99 -9.01 5.34
CA PHE A 33 -8.92 -9.60 6.69
C PHE A 33 -8.25 -8.68 7.70
N SER A 34 -7.29 -7.85 7.29
CA SER A 34 -6.67 -6.86 8.16
C SER A 34 -7.67 -5.76 8.57
N PHE A 35 -8.49 -5.27 7.63
CA PHE A 35 -9.54 -4.30 7.93
C PHE A 35 -10.61 -4.92 8.85
N ALA A 36 -11.08 -6.14 8.53
CA ALA A 36 -12.03 -6.86 9.36
C ALA A 36 -11.52 -7.03 10.80
N SER A 37 -10.26 -7.45 10.97
CA SER A 37 -9.64 -7.61 12.28
C SER A 37 -9.53 -6.28 13.04
N ALA A 38 -9.13 -5.21 12.34
CA ALA A 38 -8.99 -3.88 12.94
C ALA A 38 -10.32 -3.34 13.46
N VAL A 39 -11.38 -3.36 12.63
CA VAL A 39 -12.69 -2.81 13.00
C VAL A 39 -13.36 -3.63 14.10
N ASN A 40 -13.23 -4.96 14.04
CA ASN A 40 -13.74 -5.83 15.09
C ASN A 40 -13.03 -5.60 16.43
N GLY A 41 -11.70 -5.49 16.44
CA GLY A 41 -10.91 -5.17 17.63
C GLY A 41 -11.27 -3.81 18.23
N LEU A 42 -11.63 -2.83 17.41
CA LEU A 42 -12.11 -1.52 17.85
C LEU A 42 -13.58 -1.53 18.34
N GLY A 43 -14.33 -2.60 18.06
CA GLY A 43 -15.70 -2.80 18.56
C GLY A 43 -16.80 -2.55 17.55
N LEU A 44 -16.46 -2.45 16.24
CA LEU A 44 -17.42 -2.26 15.15
C LEU A 44 -17.80 -3.59 14.51
N ALA A 45 -19.05 -3.69 14.06
CA ALA A 45 -19.45 -4.72 13.10
C ALA A 45 -18.97 -4.34 11.69
N LEU A 46 -18.71 -5.34 10.85
CA LEU A 46 -18.28 -5.12 9.45
C LEU A 46 -19.41 -5.50 8.49
N ALA A 47 -19.67 -4.61 7.53
CA ALA A 47 -20.42 -4.92 6.31
C ALA A 47 -19.54 -4.64 5.08
N GLU A 48 -19.72 -5.41 4.01
CA GLU A 48 -19.05 -5.19 2.74
C GLU A 48 -20.05 -4.64 1.73
N LEU A 49 -19.70 -3.54 1.06
CA LEU A 49 -20.47 -3.03 -0.06
C LEU A 49 -20.00 -3.73 -1.34
N ASP A 50 -20.87 -4.56 -1.89
CA ASP A 50 -20.73 -5.15 -3.20
C ASP A 50 -21.46 -4.25 -4.22
N GLU A 51 -20.69 -3.47 -4.98
CA GLU A 51 -21.25 -2.49 -5.94
C GLU A 51 -22.14 -3.16 -7.02
N VAL A 52 -21.82 -4.41 -7.39
CA VAL A 52 -22.60 -5.16 -8.39
C VAL A 52 -24.00 -5.54 -7.86
N LYS A 53 -24.12 -5.71 -6.52
CA LYS A 53 -25.38 -6.05 -5.86
C LYS A 53 -26.07 -4.84 -5.23
N SER A 54 -25.55 -3.64 -5.45
CA SER A 54 -26.11 -2.38 -4.92
C SER A 54 -26.85 -1.61 -6.01
N GLN A 55 -27.52 -0.54 -5.63
CA GLN A 55 -28.20 0.36 -6.58
C GLN A 55 -27.21 1.14 -7.45
N ILE A 56 -25.91 1.12 -7.16
CA ILE A 56 -24.86 1.66 -8.04
C ILE A 56 -24.97 1.01 -9.43
N ALA A 57 -25.25 -0.29 -9.51
CA ALA A 57 -25.48 -0.98 -10.77
C ALA A 57 -26.67 -0.45 -11.56
N HIS A 58 -27.56 0.32 -10.93
CA HIS A 58 -28.75 0.94 -11.54
C HIS A 58 -28.65 2.47 -11.62
N GLY A 59 -27.46 3.06 -11.42
CA GLY A 59 -27.19 4.46 -11.61
C GLY A 59 -27.26 5.33 -10.34
N GLU A 60 -27.25 4.73 -9.14
CA GLU A 60 -27.06 5.47 -7.89
C GLU A 60 -25.71 6.21 -7.91
N THR A 61 -25.72 7.48 -7.58
CA THR A 61 -24.51 8.31 -7.60
C THR A 61 -23.62 8.04 -6.39
N VAL A 62 -22.33 8.34 -6.49
CA VAL A 62 -21.38 8.26 -5.36
C VAL A 62 -21.88 9.04 -4.15
N ARG A 63 -22.47 10.24 -4.39
CA ARG A 63 -23.04 11.09 -3.33
C ARG A 63 -24.21 10.42 -2.62
N GLU A 64 -25.12 9.80 -3.36
CA GLU A 64 -26.26 9.08 -2.78
C GLU A 64 -25.77 7.87 -1.98
N THR A 65 -25.00 7.01 -2.60
CA THR A 65 -24.44 5.82 -1.94
C THR A 65 -23.71 6.19 -0.65
N ALA A 66 -22.81 7.17 -0.71
CA ALA A 66 -22.02 7.60 0.45
C ALA A 66 -22.91 8.03 1.62
N ASN A 67 -24.02 8.76 1.37
CA ASN A 67 -24.96 9.12 2.43
C ASN A 67 -25.78 7.93 2.91
N MET A 68 -26.30 7.10 1.99
CA MET A 68 -27.18 5.96 2.34
C MET A 68 -26.45 4.92 3.20
N ILE A 69 -25.20 4.64 2.94
CA ILE A 69 -24.41 3.70 3.75
C ILE A 69 -23.89 4.30 5.05
N SER A 70 -24.05 5.60 5.28
CA SER A 70 -23.38 6.33 6.36
C SER A 70 -24.24 6.58 7.60
N PHE A 71 -25.56 6.30 7.61
CA PHE A 71 -26.45 6.66 8.71
C PHE A 71 -26.01 6.17 10.08
N LEU A 72 -25.48 4.95 10.21
CA LEU A 72 -24.98 4.37 11.44
C LEU A 72 -23.53 3.87 11.29
N THR A 73 -22.84 4.31 10.26
CA THR A 73 -21.47 3.90 9.95
C THR A 73 -20.47 4.85 10.60
N GLU A 74 -19.48 4.27 11.26
CA GLU A 74 -18.38 5.00 11.90
C GLU A 74 -17.14 5.08 11.01
N VAL A 75 -16.93 4.08 10.15
CA VAL A 75 -15.72 3.94 9.31
C VAL A 75 -16.06 3.36 7.96
N ILE A 76 -15.49 3.93 6.90
CA ILE A 76 -15.53 3.37 5.55
C ILE A 76 -14.07 3.14 5.10
N GLY A 77 -13.72 1.87 4.89
CA GLY A 77 -12.43 1.50 4.32
C GLY A 77 -12.56 1.28 2.81
N ILE A 78 -11.76 2.00 2.01
CA ILE A 78 -11.83 1.94 0.54
C ILE A 78 -10.51 1.44 -0.02
N ARG A 79 -10.58 0.45 -0.94
CA ARG A 79 -9.49 0.06 -1.81
C ARG A 79 -9.93 0.17 -3.26
N ASP A 80 -9.22 1.02 -4.02
CA ASP A 80 -9.41 1.23 -5.45
C ASP A 80 -8.06 1.63 -6.08
N ASP A 81 -7.32 0.66 -6.59
CA ASP A 81 -5.99 0.85 -7.16
C ASP A 81 -5.90 0.40 -8.63
N MET A 82 -7.05 0.07 -9.25
CA MET A 82 -7.08 -0.45 -10.62
C MET A 82 -6.88 0.60 -11.69
N TYR A 83 -7.36 1.84 -11.45
CA TYR A 83 -7.43 2.87 -12.49
C TYR A 83 -6.64 4.11 -12.07
N PRO A 84 -5.53 4.45 -12.77
CA PRO A 84 -4.77 5.67 -12.49
C PRO A 84 -5.65 6.93 -12.56
N GLY A 85 -5.56 7.75 -11.53
CA GLY A 85 -6.32 8.99 -11.40
C GLY A 85 -7.73 8.83 -10.83
N GLU A 86 -8.21 7.62 -10.62
CA GLU A 86 -9.62 7.39 -10.25
C GLU A 86 -9.83 6.99 -8.80
N GLY A 87 -9.01 6.08 -8.27
CA GLY A 87 -9.21 5.58 -6.91
C GLY A 87 -9.10 6.65 -5.85
N HIS A 88 -8.10 7.51 -5.94
CA HIS A 88 -7.96 8.66 -5.06
C HIS A 88 -9.14 9.65 -5.21
N THR A 89 -9.53 9.94 -6.46
CA THR A 89 -10.65 10.82 -6.76
C THR A 89 -11.96 10.29 -6.17
N TYR A 90 -12.24 8.99 -6.34
CA TYR A 90 -13.40 8.35 -5.75
C TYR A 90 -13.43 8.47 -4.21
N MET A 91 -12.29 8.25 -3.56
CA MET A 91 -12.20 8.42 -2.10
C MET A 91 -12.50 9.85 -1.65
N LEU A 92 -12.03 10.85 -2.42
CA LEU A 92 -12.33 12.26 -2.16
C LEU A 92 -13.82 12.57 -2.37
N GLU A 93 -14.45 12.03 -3.41
CA GLU A 93 -15.89 12.20 -3.65
C GLU A 93 -16.70 11.62 -2.49
N VAL A 94 -16.40 10.41 -2.05
CA VAL A 94 -17.03 9.79 -0.87
C VAL A 94 -16.83 10.64 0.38
N ALA A 95 -15.61 11.09 0.66
CA ALA A 95 -15.30 11.90 1.84
C ALA A 95 -16.00 13.26 1.82
N ASN A 96 -16.11 13.89 0.64
CA ASN A 96 -16.81 15.15 0.45
C ASN A 96 -18.33 14.99 0.63
N ALA A 97 -18.92 13.95 0.03
CA ALA A 97 -20.35 13.66 0.15
C ALA A 97 -20.77 13.39 1.62
N ILE A 98 -19.96 12.63 2.36
CA ILE A 98 -20.15 12.40 3.79
C ILE A 98 -20.03 13.69 4.60
N SER A 99 -19.03 14.51 4.28
CA SER A 99 -18.80 15.79 4.99
C SER A 99 -19.98 16.75 4.77
N GLU A 100 -20.49 16.83 3.54
CA GLU A 100 -21.65 17.62 3.18
C GLU A 100 -22.92 17.12 3.88
N GLY A 101 -23.18 15.81 3.84
CA GLY A 101 -24.34 15.20 4.51
C GLY A 101 -24.32 15.42 6.03
N TYR A 102 -23.15 15.38 6.66
CA TYR A 102 -22.99 15.69 8.07
C TYR A 102 -23.23 17.17 8.36
N GLN A 103 -22.68 18.09 7.55
CA GLN A 103 -22.89 19.53 7.73
C GLN A 103 -24.35 19.96 7.53
N GLN A 104 -25.08 19.29 6.66
CA GLN A 104 -26.49 19.52 6.39
C GLN A 104 -27.43 18.85 7.41
N GLY A 105 -26.90 18.12 8.38
CA GLY A 105 -27.67 17.44 9.42
C GLY A 105 -28.39 16.16 8.96
N ILE A 106 -28.02 15.63 7.78
CA ILE A 106 -28.52 14.34 7.27
C ILE A 106 -27.89 13.19 8.04
N LEU A 107 -26.59 13.30 8.33
CA LEU A 107 -25.84 12.31 9.11
C LEU A 107 -25.64 12.80 10.55
N ALA A 108 -25.97 11.96 11.52
CA ALA A 108 -25.76 12.25 12.93
C ALA A 108 -24.27 12.18 13.35
N GLN A 109 -23.47 11.39 12.64
CA GLN A 109 -22.01 11.28 12.80
C GLN A 109 -21.33 11.40 11.43
N ARG A 110 -20.04 11.71 11.46
CA ARG A 110 -19.19 11.75 10.27
C ARG A 110 -18.31 10.49 10.24
N PRO A 111 -18.56 9.53 9.34
CA PRO A 111 -17.66 8.39 9.15
C PRO A 111 -16.25 8.83 8.81
N ALA A 112 -15.25 8.09 9.33
CA ALA A 112 -13.88 8.23 8.87
C ALA A 112 -13.68 7.43 7.58
N VAL A 113 -13.14 8.06 6.54
CA VAL A 113 -12.73 7.37 5.30
C VAL A 113 -11.27 6.96 5.43
N ILE A 114 -11.02 5.67 5.31
CA ILE A 114 -9.68 5.07 5.44
C ILE A 114 -9.23 4.58 4.07
N ASN A 115 -8.13 5.16 3.57
CA ASN A 115 -7.45 4.68 2.37
C ASN A 115 -6.79 3.33 2.67
N LEU A 116 -7.38 2.24 2.19
CA LEU A 116 -6.80 0.89 2.29
C LEU A 116 -5.76 0.64 1.21
N GLN A 117 -5.94 1.21 0.05
CA GLN A 117 -5.02 1.40 -1.08
C GLN A 117 -5.72 2.19 -2.17
N CYS A 118 -5.04 3.13 -2.80
CA CYS A 118 -5.50 3.78 -4.03
C CYS A 118 -4.40 3.74 -5.09
N ASP A 119 -4.68 4.31 -6.25
CA ASP A 119 -3.71 4.43 -7.36
C ASP A 119 -2.45 5.25 -7.01
N LEU A 120 -2.56 6.20 -6.08
CA LEU A 120 -1.45 7.05 -5.65
C LEU A 120 -0.60 6.46 -4.53
N ASP A 121 -1.23 5.76 -3.56
CA ASP A 121 -0.55 5.31 -2.35
C ASP A 121 -1.20 4.05 -1.74
N HIS A 122 -0.40 3.30 -0.99
CA HIS A 122 -0.85 2.17 -0.19
C HIS A 122 -0.47 2.37 1.30
N PRO A 123 -1.07 3.34 2.01
CA PRO A 123 -0.62 3.75 3.34
C PRO A 123 -0.63 2.61 4.36
N THR A 124 -1.58 1.68 4.26
CA THR A 124 -1.65 0.52 5.18
C THR A 124 -0.49 -0.45 5.00
N GLN A 125 0.09 -0.52 3.80
CA GLN A 125 1.27 -1.32 3.52
C GLN A 125 2.53 -0.62 3.99
N VAL A 126 2.79 0.57 3.47
CA VAL A 126 4.06 1.26 3.72
C VAL A 126 4.27 1.64 5.19
N LEU A 127 3.19 1.87 5.95
CA LEU A 127 3.26 2.03 7.40
C LEU A 127 3.58 0.70 8.12
N SER A 128 3.15 -0.44 7.57
CA SER A 128 3.52 -1.77 8.10
C SER A 128 4.99 -2.05 7.84
N ASP A 129 5.49 -1.74 6.63
CA ASP A 129 6.91 -1.81 6.27
C ASP A 129 7.75 -0.95 7.24
N LEU A 130 7.33 0.31 7.45
CA LEU A 130 8.02 1.23 8.36
C LEU A 130 8.08 0.70 9.82
N LEU A 131 7.00 0.10 10.32
CA LEU A 131 7.00 -0.53 11.64
C LEU A 131 7.95 -1.72 11.71
N LYS A 132 8.01 -2.52 10.65
CA LYS A 132 8.96 -3.62 10.53
C LYS A 132 10.40 -3.11 10.57
N LEU A 133 10.71 -2.06 9.80
CA LEU A 133 12.04 -1.45 9.80
C LEU A 133 12.41 -0.90 11.18
N LYS A 134 11.49 -0.18 11.82
CA LYS A 134 11.68 0.33 13.19
C LYS A 134 12.02 -0.79 14.18
N ASP A 135 11.30 -1.91 14.14
CA ASP A 135 11.55 -3.02 15.04
C ASP A 135 12.84 -3.77 14.68
N TYR A 136 13.13 -3.95 13.40
CA TYR A 136 14.36 -4.62 12.92
C TYR A 136 15.63 -3.85 13.28
N PHE A 137 15.61 -2.52 13.14
CA PHE A 137 16.77 -1.68 13.47
C PHE A 137 16.77 -1.17 14.92
N GLY A 138 15.76 -1.50 15.72
CA GLY A 138 15.74 -1.25 17.17
C GLY A 138 15.32 0.16 17.58
N GLY A 139 14.69 0.96 16.70
CA GLY A 139 14.18 2.29 17.03
C GLY A 139 14.01 3.21 15.84
N TRP A 140 13.24 4.28 16.03
CA TRP A 140 13.00 5.31 15.00
C TRP A 140 14.27 6.06 14.63
N GLU A 141 15.11 6.36 15.63
CA GLU A 141 16.37 7.08 15.49
C GLU A 141 17.39 6.32 14.63
N ASN A 142 17.28 5.01 14.59
CA ASN A 142 18.17 4.13 13.84
C ASN A 142 17.81 4.02 12.36
N LEU A 143 16.67 4.57 11.92
CA LEU A 143 16.26 4.61 10.52
C LEU A 143 16.99 5.71 9.74
N LYS A 144 17.33 6.82 10.40
CA LYS A 144 18.01 7.93 9.76
C LYS A 144 19.34 7.50 9.16
N GLY A 145 19.54 7.82 7.87
CA GLY A 145 20.75 7.46 7.14
C GLY A 145 20.82 6.01 6.64
N LYS A 146 19.83 5.15 6.98
CA LYS A 146 19.73 3.81 6.35
C LYS A 146 19.46 3.94 4.87
N LYS A 147 20.15 3.15 4.06
CA LYS A 147 19.92 3.09 2.61
C LYS A 147 18.85 2.04 2.30
N ILE A 148 17.80 2.45 1.61
CA ILE A 148 16.79 1.55 1.03
C ILE A 148 16.83 1.64 -0.49
N ALA A 149 16.96 0.49 -1.14
CA ALA A 149 16.81 0.30 -2.58
C ALA A 149 15.36 -0.08 -2.88
N MET A 150 14.55 0.88 -3.34
CA MET A 150 13.26 0.60 -3.95
C MET A 150 13.50 0.31 -5.43
N SER A 151 13.43 -0.94 -5.83
CA SER A 151 13.77 -1.34 -7.19
C SER A 151 12.58 -1.95 -7.92
N TRP A 152 12.39 -1.57 -9.18
CA TRP A 152 11.62 -2.42 -10.08
C TRP A 152 12.23 -3.82 -10.10
N ALA A 153 11.40 -4.83 -10.31
CA ALA A 153 11.81 -6.20 -10.50
C ALA A 153 10.92 -6.88 -11.54
N TYR A 154 11.46 -7.87 -12.24
CA TYR A 154 10.75 -8.57 -13.29
C TYR A 154 9.51 -9.30 -12.76
N SER A 155 8.47 -9.32 -13.58
CA SER A 155 7.25 -10.08 -13.30
C SER A 155 6.62 -10.55 -14.61
N PRO A 156 6.09 -11.78 -14.65
CA PRO A 156 5.28 -12.26 -15.76
C PRO A 156 3.86 -11.66 -15.77
N SER A 157 3.59 -10.66 -14.93
CA SER A 157 2.32 -9.94 -14.85
C SER A 157 2.48 -8.50 -15.31
N TYR A 158 1.50 -7.97 -16.07
CA TYR A 158 1.62 -6.63 -16.65
C TYR A 158 0.84 -5.53 -15.91
N GLY A 159 -0.04 -5.87 -15.01
CA GLY A 159 -1.00 -4.91 -14.45
C GLY A 159 -0.75 -4.56 -12.98
N LYS A 160 0.49 -4.69 -12.48
CA LYS A 160 0.79 -4.38 -11.07
C LYS A 160 0.78 -2.86 -10.82
N PRO A 161 0.16 -2.39 -9.69
CA PRO A 161 -0.02 -0.97 -9.40
C PRO A 161 1.28 -0.29 -8.94
N LEU A 162 1.34 1.04 -9.15
CA LEU A 162 2.45 1.91 -8.75
C LEU A 162 2.38 2.36 -7.29
N SER A 163 1.25 2.17 -6.62
CA SER A 163 0.98 2.73 -5.29
C SER A 163 1.99 2.33 -4.20
N VAL A 164 2.53 1.10 -4.25
CA VAL A 164 3.52 0.66 -3.25
C VAL A 164 4.86 1.36 -3.44
N PRO A 165 5.53 1.33 -4.62
CA PRO A 165 6.78 2.07 -4.78
C PRO A 165 6.62 3.57 -4.53
N GLN A 166 5.51 4.19 -4.93
CA GLN A 166 5.21 5.59 -4.63
C GLN A 166 5.15 5.86 -3.12
N GLY A 167 4.43 5.02 -2.39
CA GLY A 167 4.33 5.14 -0.95
C GLY A 167 5.66 4.91 -0.23
N ILE A 168 6.46 3.92 -0.66
CA ILE A 168 7.78 3.63 -0.07
C ILE A 168 8.71 4.82 -0.22
N ILE A 169 8.89 5.38 -1.43
CA ILE A 169 9.82 6.51 -1.61
C ILE A 169 9.38 7.75 -0.83
N ASN A 170 8.08 8.03 -0.75
CA ASN A 170 7.55 9.16 -0.01
C ASN A 170 7.63 8.98 1.51
N LEU A 171 7.33 7.79 2.03
CA LEU A 171 7.33 7.58 3.47
C LEU A 171 8.76 7.46 4.02
N MET A 172 9.63 6.68 3.35
CA MET A 172 10.97 6.42 3.89
C MET A 172 11.86 7.66 3.85
N THR A 173 11.70 8.54 2.86
CA THR A 173 12.38 9.83 2.82
C THR A 173 11.98 10.73 4.00
N ARG A 174 10.72 10.71 4.47
CA ARG A 174 10.28 11.49 5.65
C ARG A 174 10.99 11.09 6.95
N PHE A 175 11.52 9.87 7.02
CA PHE A 175 12.26 9.37 8.18
C PHE A 175 13.77 9.54 8.07
N GLY A 176 14.23 10.38 7.13
CA GLY A 176 15.65 10.69 6.97
C GLY A 176 16.46 9.52 6.39
N MET A 177 15.81 8.57 5.73
CA MET A 177 16.49 7.47 5.05
C MET A 177 17.08 7.93 3.71
N ASN A 178 18.09 7.22 3.23
CA ASN A 178 18.66 7.39 1.90
C ASN A 178 17.95 6.44 0.93
N VAL A 179 17.04 6.98 0.15
CA VAL A 179 16.20 6.19 -0.76
C VAL A 179 16.77 6.24 -2.17
N VAL A 180 17.01 5.09 -2.77
CA VAL A 180 17.38 4.96 -4.17
C VAL A 180 16.26 4.24 -4.91
N LEU A 181 15.65 4.91 -5.88
CA LEU A 181 14.65 4.33 -6.76
C LEU A 181 15.36 3.82 -8.02
N ALA A 182 15.26 2.52 -8.30
CA ALA A 182 15.80 1.91 -9.50
C ALA A 182 14.68 1.34 -10.37
N HIS A 183 14.70 1.66 -11.67
CA HIS A 183 13.77 1.08 -12.64
C HIS A 183 14.33 1.19 -14.06
N PRO A 184 13.93 0.30 -14.98
CA PRO A 184 14.25 0.44 -16.38
C PRO A 184 13.64 1.73 -16.99
N GLU A 185 14.16 2.19 -18.11
CA GLU A 185 13.56 3.30 -18.85
C GLU A 185 12.10 3.02 -19.21
N GLY A 186 11.23 4.02 -18.99
CA GLY A 186 9.78 3.95 -19.24
C GLY A 186 8.95 3.36 -18.08
N TYR A 187 9.58 2.96 -16.96
CA TYR A 187 8.90 2.52 -15.75
C TYR A 187 8.89 3.59 -14.65
N ASP A 188 8.93 4.84 -15.06
CA ASP A 188 8.91 5.98 -14.14
C ASP A 188 7.66 5.99 -13.26
N LEU A 189 7.82 6.45 -12.03
CA LEU A 189 6.71 6.77 -11.13
C LEU A 189 6.14 8.17 -11.46
N LEU A 190 5.05 8.55 -10.80
CA LEU A 190 4.45 9.86 -11.00
C LEU A 190 5.43 11.00 -10.68
N PRO A 191 5.56 12.02 -11.55
CA PRO A 191 6.47 13.15 -11.33
C PRO A 191 6.23 13.86 -9.99
N GLU A 192 4.97 14.01 -9.57
CA GLU A 192 4.60 14.63 -8.31
C GLU A 192 5.10 13.82 -7.11
N THR A 193 5.09 12.49 -7.23
CA THR A 193 5.62 11.59 -6.19
C THR A 193 7.14 11.70 -6.09
N ILE A 194 7.82 11.76 -7.23
CA ILE A 194 9.28 11.97 -7.29
C ILE A 194 9.65 13.31 -6.65
N GLN A 195 8.95 14.39 -7.02
CA GLN A 195 9.19 15.71 -6.44
C GLN A 195 8.96 15.73 -4.92
N SER A 196 7.90 15.07 -4.46
CA SER A 196 7.61 14.95 -3.02
C SER A 196 8.71 14.20 -2.29
N ALA A 197 9.23 13.11 -2.85
CA ALA A 197 10.33 12.34 -2.26
C ALA A 197 11.60 13.18 -2.10
N PHE A 198 11.94 14.01 -3.10
CA PHE A 198 13.06 14.97 -2.99
C PHE A 198 12.84 15.98 -1.87
N SER A 199 11.64 16.59 -1.78
CA SER A 199 11.30 17.56 -0.75
C SER A 199 11.42 16.95 0.66
N PHE A 200 10.80 15.78 0.86
CA PHE A 200 10.84 15.08 2.15
C PHE A 200 12.25 14.64 2.55
N ALA A 201 13.06 14.19 1.60
CA ALA A 201 14.46 13.86 1.87
C ALA A 201 15.24 15.07 2.35
N GLN A 202 15.06 16.23 1.70
CA GLN A 202 15.69 17.49 2.09
C GLN A 202 15.25 17.94 3.48
N GLU A 203 13.95 17.92 3.77
CA GLU A 203 13.39 18.32 5.05
C GLU A 203 13.85 17.45 6.23
N SER A 204 13.97 16.13 6.01
CA SER A 204 14.33 15.16 7.04
C SER A 204 15.84 14.99 7.24
N GLY A 205 16.66 15.49 6.29
CA GLY A 205 18.10 15.28 6.25
C GLY A 205 18.50 13.87 5.79
N GLY A 206 17.66 13.22 5.00
CA GLY A 206 17.96 12.04 4.20
C GLY A 206 18.38 12.39 2.78
N SER A 207 18.28 11.41 1.85
CA SER A 207 18.51 11.63 0.43
C SER A 207 17.53 10.84 -0.44
N PHE A 208 17.31 11.34 -1.66
CA PHE A 208 16.58 10.62 -2.69
C PHE A 208 17.36 10.70 -4.01
N SER A 209 17.48 9.58 -4.71
CA SER A 209 18.08 9.50 -6.03
C SER A 209 17.41 8.45 -6.88
N GLN A 210 17.62 8.52 -8.21
CA GLN A 210 17.09 7.56 -9.18
C GLN A 210 18.24 7.00 -10.00
N THR A 211 18.10 5.76 -10.45
CA THR A 211 19.02 5.08 -11.36
C THR A 211 18.27 4.10 -12.26
N THR A 212 18.85 3.79 -13.41
CA THR A 212 18.38 2.75 -14.32
C THR A 212 19.15 1.43 -14.17
N LEU A 213 19.93 1.29 -13.09
CA LEU A 213 20.72 0.09 -12.79
C LEU A 213 20.35 -0.44 -11.39
N MET A 214 19.87 -1.67 -11.34
CA MET A 214 19.48 -2.32 -10.10
C MET A 214 20.67 -2.46 -9.13
N GLU A 215 21.84 -2.80 -9.67
CA GLU A 215 23.10 -2.98 -8.96
C GLU A 215 23.51 -1.71 -8.19
N GLU A 216 23.37 -0.54 -8.80
CA GLU A 216 23.69 0.75 -8.15
C GLU A 216 22.79 1.01 -6.95
N ALA A 217 21.51 0.67 -7.05
CA ALA A 217 20.58 0.81 -5.94
C ALA A 217 20.94 -0.15 -4.81
N PHE A 218 21.27 -1.40 -5.13
CA PHE A 218 21.61 -2.44 -4.15
C PHE A 218 22.96 -2.19 -3.48
N GLN A 219 23.91 -1.52 -4.15
CA GLN A 219 25.25 -1.29 -3.60
C GLN A 219 25.19 -0.66 -2.20
N ASN A 220 25.68 -1.38 -1.19
CA ASN A 220 25.68 -0.99 0.23
C ASN A 220 24.29 -0.64 0.81
N ALA A 221 23.21 -1.15 0.25
CA ALA A 221 21.87 -0.98 0.82
C ALA A 221 21.72 -1.72 2.15
N ASP A 222 21.06 -1.08 3.14
CA ASP A 222 20.64 -1.71 4.40
C ASP A 222 19.32 -2.48 4.22
N ILE A 223 18.48 -2.04 3.26
CA ILE A 223 17.18 -2.64 2.91
C ILE A 223 17.04 -2.71 1.40
N VAL A 224 16.47 -3.79 0.90
CA VAL A 224 16.07 -3.94 -0.51
C VAL A 224 14.58 -4.25 -0.59
N TYR A 225 13.91 -3.57 -1.54
CA TYR A 225 12.48 -3.72 -1.80
C TYR A 225 12.27 -3.91 -3.32
N PRO A 226 12.54 -5.13 -3.84
CA PRO A 226 12.28 -5.44 -5.24
C PRO A 226 10.79 -5.64 -5.46
N LYS A 227 10.20 -4.91 -6.41
CA LYS A 227 8.76 -4.95 -6.68
C LYS A 227 8.47 -4.57 -8.11
N SER A 228 7.69 -5.37 -8.81
CA SER A 228 7.22 -5.03 -10.14
C SER A 228 6.08 -4.00 -10.11
N TRP A 229 6.07 -3.12 -11.10
CA TRP A 229 4.93 -2.27 -11.44
C TRP A 229 4.88 -2.04 -12.94
N ALA A 230 3.70 -1.72 -13.45
CA ALA A 230 3.52 -1.44 -14.87
C ALA A 230 3.93 0.01 -15.20
N PRO A 231 4.38 0.28 -16.43
CA PRO A 231 4.53 1.65 -16.92
C PRO A 231 3.22 2.44 -16.79
N MET A 232 3.30 3.72 -16.42
CA MET A 232 2.12 4.59 -16.29
C MET A 232 1.31 4.65 -17.59
N SER A 233 1.98 4.74 -18.75
CA SER A 233 1.34 4.74 -20.07
C SER A 233 0.49 3.50 -20.32
N VAL A 234 0.98 2.35 -19.89
CA VAL A 234 0.27 1.05 -19.95
C VAL A 234 -0.97 1.07 -19.06
N MET A 235 -0.84 1.54 -17.82
CA MET A 235 -1.97 1.62 -16.90
C MET A 235 -3.05 2.58 -17.40
N GLN A 236 -2.67 3.72 -18.00
CA GLN A 236 -3.61 4.65 -18.63
C GLN A 236 -4.31 4.03 -19.85
N GLN A 237 -3.58 3.31 -20.69
CA GLN A 237 -4.17 2.62 -21.85
C GLN A 237 -5.10 1.50 -21.40
N ARG A 238 -4.70 0.71 -20.42
CA ARG A 238 -5.54 -0.33 -19.80
C ARG A 238 -6.85 0.25 -19.27
N THR A 239 -6.80 1.37 -18.58
CA THR A 239 -7.98 2.08 -18.07
C THR A 239 -8.95 2.44 -19.20
N LYS A 240 -8.45 3.00 -20.31
CA LYS A 240 -9.26 3.36 -21.48
C LYS A 240 -9.93 2.14 -22.11
N LEU A 241 -9.18 1.05 -22.30
CA LEU A 241 -9.67 -0.19 -22.89
C LEU A 241 -10.73 -0.87 -21.99
N LEU A 242 -10.52 -0.89 -20.68
CA LEU A 242 -11.48 -1.43 -19.71
C LEU A 242 -12.80 -0.62 -19.73
N LYS A 243 -12.73 0.71 -19.73
CA LYS A 243 -13.91 1.57 -19.85
C LYS A 243 -14.67 1.40 -21.18
N ALA A 244 -13.95 1.13 -22.26
CA ALA A 244 -14.55 0.84 -23.56
C ALA A 244 -15.08 -0.61 -23.68
N GLY A 245 -14.80 -1.49 -22.72
CA GLY A 245 -15.15 -2.91 -22.80
C GLY A 245 -14.36 -3.66 -23.90
N ASP A 246 -13.22 -3.11 -24.34
CA ASP A 246 -12.43 -3.65 -25.43
C ASP A 246 -11.51 -4.80 -24.93
N LYS A 247 -12.09 -6.00 -24.95
CA LYS A 247 -11.39 -7.23 -24.52
C LYS A 247 -10.25 -7.62 -25.45
N GLN A 248 -10.33 -7.29 -26.74
CA GLN A 248 -9.29 -7.62 -27.71
C GLN A 248 -8.09 -6.69 -27.50
N GLY A 249 -8.32 -5.37 -27.39
CA GLY A 249 -7.28 -4.39 -27.07
C GLY A 249 -6.57 -4.68 -25.76
N LEU A 250 -7.29 -5.18 -24.73
CA LEU A 250 -6.68 -5.60 -23.47
C LEU A 250 -5.69 -6.75 -23.66
N LYS A 251 -6.02 -7.75 -24.46
CA LYS A 251 -5.11 -8.87 -24.76
C LYS A 251 -3.87 -8.42 -25.53
N GLU A 252 -4.05 -7.54 -26.50
CA GLU A 252 -2.94 -6.99 -27.29
C GLU A 252 -2.01 -6.14 -26.40
N LEU A 253 -2.58 -5.31 -25.52
CA LEU A 253 -1.82 -4.55 -24.54
C LEU A 253 -1.03 -5.46 -23.59
N GLU A 254 -1.65 -6.53 -23.09
CA GLU A 254 -1.00 -7.52 -22.23
C GLU A 254 0.21 -8.15 -22.92
N LEU A 255 0.02 -8.68 -24.15
CA LEU A 255 1.11 -9.29 -24.92
C LEU A 255 2.25 -8.31 -25.17
N HIS A 256 1.94 -7.05 -25.52
CA HIS A 256 2.94 -6.01 -25.72
C HIS A 256 3.74 -5.74 -24.44
N CYS A 257 3.05 -5.61 -23.28
CA CYS A 257 3.69 -5.35 -22.01
C CYS A 257 4.55 -6.50 -21.52
N LEU A 258 4.09 -7.74 -21.68
CA LEU A 258 4.87 -8.91 -21.31
C LEU A 258 6.15 -8.99 -22.15
N ALA A 259 6.06 -8.79 -23.45
CA ALA A 259 7.23 -8.73 -24.35
C ALA A 259 8.22 -7.56 -24.01
N GLN A 260 7.70 -6.47 -23.44
CA GLN A 260 8.55 -5.40 -22.93
C GLN A 260 9.22 -5.78 -21.61
N ASN A 261 8.48 -6.39 -20.67
CA ASN A 261 9.03 -6.86 -19.41
C ASN A 261 10.14 -7.89 -19.61
N GLU A 262 9.99 -8.80 -20.59
CA GLU A 262 10.98 -9.85 -20.90
C GLU A 262 12.39 -9.31 -21.22
N LYS A 263 12.48 -8.06 -21.71
CA LYS A 263 13.79 -7.41 -21.95
C LYS A 263 14.58 -7.15 -20.67
N TYR A 264 13.93 -7.21 -19.54
CA TYR A 264 14.48 -6.91 -18.21
C TYR A 264 14.33 -8.11 -17.26
N ILE A 265 14.37 -9.34 -17.83
CA ILE A 265 14.21 -10.57 -17.05
C ILE A 265 15.29 -10.73 -15.98
N ASP A 266 16.48 -10.13 -16.21
CA ASP A 266 17.61 -10.14 -15.28
C ASP A 266 17.39 -9.18 -14.07
N TRP A 267 16.30 -8.40 -14.05
CA TRP A 267 15.96 -7.57 -12.88
C TRP A 267 15.29 -8.43 -11.79
N GLU A 268 16.07 -9.34 -11.25
CA GLU A 268 15.66 -10.22 -10.16
C GLU A 268 16.51 -9.98 -8.92
N CYS A 269 15.89 -10.01 -7.74
CA CYS A 269 16.62 -10.01 -6.47
C CYS A 269 17.09 -11.42 -6.15
N ASP A 270 18.27 -11.78 -6.62
CA ASP A 270 18.93 -13.06 -6.38
C ASP A 270 20.07 -12.97 -5.35
N ASP A 271 20.76 -14.08 -5.12
CA ASP A 271 21.86 -14.15 -4.16
C ASP A 271 23.07 -13.30 -4.60
N GLU A 272 23.31 -13.11 -5.91
CA GLU A 272 24.41 -12.27 -6.41
C GLU A 272 24.10 -10.79 -6.18
N MET A 273 22.87 -10.37 -6.46
CA MET A 273 22.39 -9.02 -6.12
C MET A 273 22.46 -8.74 -4.63
N MET A 274 22.09 -9.72 -3.79
CA MET A 274 22.17 -9.57 -2.34
C MET A 274 23.62 -9.41 -1.83
N LYS A 275 24.64 -9.95 -2.51
CA LYS A 275 26.06 -9.75 -2.15
C LYS A 275 26.52 -8.30 -2.30
N LEU A 276 25.88 -7.50 -3.18
CA LEU A 276 26.18 -6.08 -3.36
C LEU A 276 25.74 -5.23 -2.18
N THR A 277 24.80 -5.72 -1.40
CA THR A 277 24.23 -5.00 -0.27
C THR A 277 25.23 -4.89 0.88
N LYS A 278 24.89 -4.11 1.89
CA LYS A 278 25.75 -3.90 3.05
C LYS A 278 26.05 -5.21 3.77
N ASN A 279 27.31 -5.61 3.73
CA ASN A 279 27.81 -6.89 4.25
C ASN A 279 27.13 -8.12 3.61
N GLY A 280 26.54 -8.00 2.43
CA GLY A 280 25.79 -9.07 1.77
C GLY A 280 24.53 -9.50 2.54
N ASN A 281 23.96 -8.63 3.39
CA ASN A 281 22.91 -9.02 4.33
C ASN A 281 21.87 -7.91 4.57
N ALA A 282 21.48 -7.18 3.52
CA ALA A 282 20.37 -6.26 3.61
C ALA A 282 19.06 -6.99 3.99
N LEU A 283 18.18 -6.31 4.72
CA LEU A 283 16.83 -6.80 4.94
C LEU A 283 16.06 -6.76 3.60
N TYR A 284 15.51 -7.91 3.20
CA TYR A 284 14.58 -8.00 2.09
C TYR A 284 13.17 -7.72 2.61
N GLU A 285 12.47 -6.78 1.97
CA GLU A 285 11.06 -6.43 2.23
C GLU A 285 10.25 -6.60 0.94
N HIS A 286 8.97 -6.98 1.08
CA HIS A 286 8.04 -7.09 -0.04
C HIS A 286 6.59 -7.06 0.41
N CYS A 287 5.76 -6.30 -0.29
CA CYS A 287 4.33 -6.15 0.04
C CYS A 287 3.46 -7.39 -0.19
N LEU A 288 4.01 -8.48 -0.72
CA LEU A 288 3.30 -9.70 -1.07
C LEU A 288 1.97 -9.49 -1.88
N PRO A 289 1.55 -10.44 -2.73
CA PRO A 289 2.33 -11.63 -3.11
C PRO A 289 3.57 -11.24 -3.92
N ALA A 290 4.66 -11.97 -3.72
CA ALA A 290 5.85 -11.88 -4.55
C ALA A 290 5.76 -12.90 -5.69
N ASP A 291 6.27 -12.53 -6.87
CA ASP A 291 6.56 -13.49 -7.93
C ASP A 291 7.93 -14.10 -7.61
N ILE A 292 7.91 -15.35 -7.16
CA ILE A 292 9.10 -16.06 -6.69
C ILE A 292 9.51 -17.05 -7.78
N SER A 293 10.72 -16.88 -8.29
CA SER A 293 11.30 -17.78 -9.31
C SER A 293 11.33 -19.22 -8.83
N ASP A 294 11.00 -20.15 -9.73
CA ASP A 294 10.88 -21.58 -9.48
C ASP A 294 9.82 -21.98 -8.43
N VAL A 295 8.91 -21.06 -8.03
CA VAL A 295 7.85 -21.33 -7.06
C VAL A 295 6.49 -20.90 -7.61
N SER A 296 6.28 -19.60 -7.85
CA SER A 296 5.03 -19.06 -8.39
C SER A 296 5.10 -18.78 -9.89
N CYS A 297 6.30 -18.68 -10.44
CA CYS A 297 6.59 -18.45 -11.84
C CYS A 297 7.98 -19.00 -12.19
N GLU A 298 8.33 -19.04 -13.46
CA GLU A 298 9.65 -19.46 -13.93
C GLU A 298 10.72 -18.43 -13.58
N ASN A 299 10.44 -17.15 -13.88
CA ASN A 299 11.27 -16.00 -13.52
C ASN A 299 10.40 -14.95 -12.84
N GLY A 300 10.87 -14.33 -11.78
CA GLY A 300 10.08 -13.42 -10.95
C GLY A 300 10.84 -12.27 -10.34
N GLU A 301 10.23 -11.64 -9.35
CA GLU A 301 10.77 -10.49 -8.61
C GLU A 301 11.96 -10.88 -7.73
N VAL A 302 12.00 -12.14 -7.30
CA VAL A 302 12.97 -12.62 -6.31
C VAL A 302 13.25 -14.11 -6.48
N ALA A 303 14.52 -14.50 -6.31
CA ALA A 303 14.93 -15.88 -6.26
C ALA A 303 14.38 -16.60 -5.01
N LYS A 304 14.05 -17.89 -5.16
CA LYS A 304 13.53 -18.72 -4.07
C LYS A 304 14.45 -18.70 -2.84
N SER A 305 15.76 -18.77 -3.02
CA SER A 305 16.75 -18.76 -1.93
C SER A 305 16.65 -17.51 -1.07
N VAL A 306 16.57 -16.33 -1.71
CA VAL A 306 16.44 -15.05 -1.03
C VAL A 306 15.09 -14.96 -0.34
N PHE A 307 13.98 -15.28 -1.02
CA PHE A 307 12.66 -15.23 -0.41
C PHE A 307 12.56 -16.11 0.83
N GLU A 308 12.99 -17.36 0.75
CA GLU A 308 12.94 -18.30 1.89
C GLU A 308 13.80 -17.83 3.08
N LYS A 309 14.94 -17.21 2.83
CA LYS A 309 15.79 -16.63 3.89
C LYS A 309 15.06 -15.54 4.67
N TYR A 310 14.26 -14.69 3.99
CA TYR A 310 13.59 -13.54 4.60
C TYR A 310 12.08 -13.75 4.81
N ARG A 311 11.52 -14.89 4.46
CA ARG A 311 10.09 -15.19 4.52
C ARG A 311 9.43 -14.85 5.87
N LEU A 312 10.09 -15.16 6.98
CA LEU A 312 9.57 -14.84 8.30
C LEU A 312 9.51 -13.34 8.56
N HIS A 313 10.44 -12.56 8.02
CA HIS A 313 10.45 -11.11 8.13
C HIS A 313 9.29 -10.50 7.35
N THR A 314 9.03 -10.95 6.12
CA THR A 314 7.88 -10.49 5.32
C THR A 314 6.53 -10.84 5.94
N TYR A 315 6.41 -12.04 6.56
CA TYR A 315 5.17 -12.43 7.26
C TYR A 315 4.96 -11.64 8.55
N GLN A 316 6.03 -11.33 9.29
CA GLN A 316 5.95 -10.45 10.46
C GLN A 316 5.53 -9.04 10.06
N GLU A 317 6.09 -8.49 8.97
CA GLU A 317 5.66 -7.20 8.41
C GLU A 317 4.16 -7.21 8.09
N ALA A 318 3.69 -8.20 7.34
CA ALA A 318 2.27 -8.35 7.00
C ALA A 318 1.36 -8.40 8.25
N GLY A 319 1.86 -8.89 9.38
CA GLY A 319 1.17 -8.96 10.66
C GLY A 319 0.94 -7.60 11.33
N TYR A 320 1.63 -6.53 10.92
CA TYR A 320 1.39 -5.19 11.46
C TYR A 320 0.15 -4.53 10.86
N LYS A 321 -0.27 -4.93 9.67
CA LYS A 321 -1.34 -4.27 8.91
C LYS A 321 -2.67 -4.09 9.67
N PRO A 322 -3.20 -5.08 10.42
CA PRO A 322 -4.40 -4.86 11.22
C PRO A 322 -4.24 -3.74 12.25
N PHE A 323 -3.08 -3.65 12.89
CA PHE A 323 -2.80 -2.62 13.90
C PHE A 323 -2.56 -1.25 13.29
N VAL A 324 -1.97 -1.18 12.10
CA VAL A 324 -1.85 0.05 11.30
C VAL A 324 -3.23 0.58 10.95
N ILE A 325 -4.10 -0.25 10.40
CA ILE A 325 -5.47 0.14 10.06
C ILE A 325 -6.24 0.59 11.32
N ALA A 326 -6.14 -0.16 12.41
CA ALA A 326 -6.76 0.21 13.67
C ALA A 326 -6.23 1.56 14.19
N ALA A 327 -4.93 1.83 14.06
CA ALA A 327 -4.34 3.10 14.45
C ALA A 327 -4.85 4.25 13.57
N MET A 328 -4.97 4.06 12.24
CA MET A 328 -5.54 5.07 11.33
C MET A 328 -6.98 5.42 11.73
N ILE A 329 -7.81 4.42 12.03
CA ILE A 329 -9.18 4.62 12.51
C ILE A 329 -9.17 5.36 13.85
N PHE A 330 -8.35 4.89 14.78
CA PHE A 330 -8.24 5.46 16.13
C PHE A 330 -7.86 6.95 16.08
N MET A 331 -6.83 7.29 15.29
CA MET A 331 -6.36 8.66 15.09
C MET A 331 -7.43 9.56 14.45
N SER A 332 -8.31 9.00 13.60
CA SER A 332 -9.36 9.75 12.91
C SER A 332 -10.61 9.97 13.78
N LYS A 333 -10.88 9.10 14.75
CA LYS A 333 -12.14 9.09 15.54
C LYS A 333 -11.99 9.55 16.97
N VAL A 334 -10.79 9.54 17.53
CA VAL A 334 -10.54 9.84 18.95
C VAL A 334 -9.85 11.18 19.10
N LYS A 335 -10.42 12.06 19.93
CA LYS A 335 -9.72 13.26 20.39
C LYS A 335 -8.57 12.83 21.30
N GLU A 336 -7.39 13.45 21.16
CA GLU A 336 -6.20 13.10 21.91
C GLU A 336 -5.85 11.60 21.89
N PRO A 337 -5.70 11.01 20.70
CA PRO A 337 -5.60 9.57 20.53
C PRO A 337 -4.41 8.96 21.28
N VAL A 338 -3.29 9.66 21.40
CA VAL A 338 -2.10 9.18 22.12
C VAL A 338 -2.37 9.07 23.63
N ALA A 339 -3.06 10.06 24.22
CA ALA A 339 -3.44 10.01 25.63
C ALA A 339 -4.41 8.87 25.91
N LYS A 340 -5.42 8.70 25.03
CA LYS A 340 -6.37 7.60 25.13
C LYS A 340 -5.70 6.23 25.00
N LEU A 341 -4.77 6.04 24.04
CA LEU A 341 -4.03 4.78 23.90
C LEU A 341 -3.17 4.47 25.13
N ARG A 342 -2.58 5.48 25.75
CA ARG A 342 -1.81 5.29 27.00
C ARG A 342 -2.69 4.90 28.17
N SER A 343 -3.95 5.30 28.19
CA SER A 343 -4.87 4.93 29.26
C SER A 343 -5.31 3.45 29.24
N PHE A 344 -5.00 2.71 28.19
CA PHE A 344 -5.24 1.26 28.09
C PHE A 344 -4.06 0.43 28.63
N VAL A 345 -2.88 1.02 28.83
CA VAL A 345 -1.65 0.36 29.28
C VAL A 345 -1.53 0.48 30.79
#